data_6f215531e4801594188dfb1e74001d2e
#
_entry.id   6f215531e4801594188dfb1e74001d2e
#
_cell.length_a   1.000
_cell.length_b   1.000
_cell.length_c   1.000
_cell.angle_alpha   90.00
_cell.angle_beta   90.00
_cell.angle_gamma   90.00
#
_symmetry.space_group_name_H-M   'P 1'
#
loop_
_entity.id
_entity.type
_entity.pdbx_description
1 polymer ?
#
loop_
_entity_poly.entity_id
_entity_poly.type
_entity_poly.pdbx_seq_one_letter_code
_entity_poly.pdbx_strand_id
1 'polypeptide(L)'
;CELGNDHAGQFFTPYSVCQAMSEISFDPARFEDIGFVSVNDCACGAGALLVSFANVCKRHDINYQQKVMFVAQDIDYTVGLMCYIQLSLMGCAGYVVIGDTLINPCTAYDKKGLLPAGDPERIWFTPLFSDGIWYGRRLAAQMDLLISGSSRKSPENVNSFTEKPEKVADSPAKDTKKPCSFTEPAKAAARVSTPVSTKKVETWKPAELNETKNGQLTFF
;
A
#
# COMPACT_ATOMS: atom_id res chain seq x y z
N CYS A 1 -19.81 -10.96 4.32
CA CYS A 1 -18.65 -11.75 4.78
C CYS A 1 -17.86 -10.84 5.71
N GLU A 2 -17.86 -11.16 6.98
CA GLU A 2 -16.98 -10.52 7.96
C GLU A 2 -15.59 -11.14 7.82
N LEU A 3 -14.74 -10.53 7.02
CA LEU A 3 -13.34 -10.95 6.82
C LEU A 3 -12.38 -10.23 7.79
N GLY A 4 -12.92 -9.59 8.84
CA GLY A 4 -12.13 -8.96 9.87
C GLY A 4 -11.48 -9.99 10.80
N ASN A 5 -10.24 -9.73 11.23
CA ASN A 5 -9.59 -10.49 12.28
C ASN A 5 -9.86 -9.80 13.63
N ASP A 6 -10.85 -10.27 14.38
CA ASP A 6 -11.25 -9.70 15.67
C ASP A 6 -10.11 -9.67 16.70
N HIS A 7 -9.15 -10.58 16.60
CA HIS A 7 -7.97 -10.62 17.47
C HIS A 7 -6.93 -9.54 17.14
N ALA A 8 -6.93 -9.04 15.91
CA ALA A 8 -6.01 -7.98 15.46
C ALA A 8 -6.68 -6.61 15.37
N GLY A 9 -8.00 -6.51 15.66
CA GLY A 9 -8.76 -5.26 15.52
C GLY A 9 -8.84 -4.77 14.07
N GLN A 10 -8.70 -5.67 13.09
CA GLN A 10 -8.76 -5.33 11.67
C GLN A 10 -10.20 -5.31 11.19
N PHE A 11 -10.66 -4.13 10.80
CA PHE A 11 -11.97 -3.94 10.18
C PHE A 11 -11.79 -3.44 8.76
N PHE A 12 -12.29 -4.20 7.78
CA PHE A 12 -12.29 -3.74 6.40
C PHE A 12 -13.39 -2.71 6.19
N THR A 13 -13.01 -1.54 5.68
CA THR A 13 -13.97 -0.49 5.34
C THR A 13 -14.88 -0.96 4.21
N PRO A 14 -16.21 -0.88 4.36
CA PRO A 14 -17.14 -1.25 3.29
C PRO A 14 -16.86 -0.45 2.02
N TYR A 15 -16.91 -1.11 0.86
CA TYR A 15 -16.54 -0.48 -0.41
C TYR A 15 -17.38 0.75 -0.76
N SER A 16 -18.68 0.79 -0.38
CA SER A 16 -19.55 1.96 -0.55
C SER A 16 -19.05 3.18 0.23
N VAL A 17 -18.45 2.96 1.41
CA VAL A 17 -17.82 4.05 2.19
C VAL A 17 -16.55 4.52 1.50
N CYS A 18 -15.71 3.58 1.00
CA CYS A 18 -14.53 3.92 0.22
C CYS A 18 -14.89 4.76 -1.01
N GLN A 19 -15.99 4.42 -1.71
CA GLN A 19 -16.48 5.20 -2.85
C GLN A 19 -16.85 6.63 -2.44
N ALA A 20 -17.62 6.79 -1.39
CA ALA A 20 -18.00 8.11 -0.91
C ALA A 20 -16.79 8.96 -0.51
N MET A 21 -15.82 8.37 0.21
CA MET A 21 -14.57 9.05 0.58
C MET A 21 -13.74 9.45 -0.63
N SER A 22 -13.64 8.58 -1.61
CA SER A 22 -12.90 8.83 -2.86
C SER A 22 -13.53 9.96 -3.67
N GLU A 23 -14.87 10.00 -3.81
CA GLU A 23 -15.58 11.07 -4.50
C GLU A 23 -15.40 12.43 -3.80
N ILE A 24 -15.48 12.45 -2.46
CA ILE A 24 -15.26 13.69 -1.69
C ILE A 24 -13.83 14.20 -1.83
N SER A 25 -12.85 13.29 -1.94
CA SER A 25 -11.43 13.64 -2.05
C SER A 25 -10.98 13.94 -3.48
N PHE A 26 -11.83 13.61 -4.46
CA PHE A 26 -11.50 13.78 -5.86
C PHE A 26 -11.66 15.24 -6.31
N ASP A 27 -10.60 15.80 -6.87
CA ASP A 27 -10.59 17.15 -7.44
C ASP A 27 -9.95 17.10 -8.83
N PRO A 28 -10.74 17.25 -9.91
CA PRO A 28 -10.23 17.17 -11.28
C PRO A 28 -9.23 18.28 -11.61
N ALA A 29 -9.33 19.47 -11.00
CA ALA A 29 -8.43 20.59 -11.24
C ALA A 29 -6.98 20.25 -10.91
N ARG A 30 -6.75 19.42 -9.88
CA ARG A 30 -5.40 18.99 -9.49
C ARG A 30 -4.65 18.22 -10.58
N PHE A 31 -5.37 17.52 -11.47
CA PHE A 31 -4.76 16.75 -12.56
C PHE A 31 -4.29 17.61 -13.72
N GLU A 32 -4.88 18.79 -13.88
CA GLU A 32 -4.50 19.76 -14.91
C GLU A 32 -3.23 20.52 -14.52
N ASP A 33 -3.16 20.99 -13.27
CA ASP A 33 -2.07 21.85 -12.82
C ASP A 33 -0.74 21.10 -12.63
N ILE A 34 -0.77 19.86 -12.14
CA ILE A 34 0.42 19.16 -11.63
C ILE A 34 0.86 18.01 -12.55
N GLY A 35 0.01 17.62 -13.51
CA GLY A 35 0.24 16.50 -14.42
C GLY A 35 0.05 15.11 -13.79
N PHE A 36 0.17 14.96 -12.48
CA PHE A 36 -0.21 13.76 -11.72
C PHE A 36 -0.43 14.09 -10.24
N VAL A 37 -1.21 13.25 -9.57
CA VAL A 37 -1.56 13.37 -8.15
C VAL A 37 -1.02 12.16 -7.37
N SER A 38 -0.52 12.38 -6.18
CA SER A 38 -0.20 11.30 -5.24
C SER A 38 -1.33 11.10 -4.25
N VAL A 39 -1.71 9.85 -4.05
CA VAL A 39 -2.71 9.42 -3.07
C VAL A 39 -2.02 8.50 -2.07
N ASN A 40 -2.17 8.79 -0.78
CA ASN A 40 -1.57 8.02 0.29
C ASN A 40 -2.64 7.45 1.23
N ASP A 41 -2.54 6.16 1.52
CA ASP A 41 -3.32 5.47 2.53
C ASP A 41 -2.38 4.80 3.52
N CYS A 42 -2.32 5.35 4.72
CA CYS A 42 -1.37 4.96 5.76
C CYS A 42 -1.85 3.78 6.64
N ALA A 43 -3.03 3.23 6.37
CA ALA A 43 -3.59 2.04 7.01
C ALA A 43 -4.45 1.31 5.95
N CYS A 44 -3.79 0.95 4.85
CA CYS A 44 -4.47 0.62 3.59
C CYS A 44 -5.27 -0.68 3.63
N GLY A 45 -5.04 -1.56 4.61
CA GLY A 45 -5.64 -2.87 4.61
C GLY A 45 -5.39 -3.58 3.26
N ALA A 46 -6.42 -4.16 2.67
CA ALA A 46 -6.34 -4.76 1.34
C ALA A 46 -6.37 -3.74 0.18
N GLY A 47 -6.38 -2.42 0.45
CA GLY A 47 -6.31 -1.38 -0.58
C GLY A 47 -7.67 -0.91 -1.13
N ALA A 48 -8.78 -1.18 -0.45
CA ALA A 48 -10.12 -0.87 -0.95
C ALA A 48 -10.32 0.62 -1.26
N LEU A 49 -9.77 1.53 -0.45
CA LEU A 49 -9.84 2.96 -0.67
C LEU A 49 -9.06 3.39 -1.92
N LEU A 50 -7.85 2.87 -2.11
CA LEU A 50 -7.02 3.16 -3.27
C LEU A 50 -7.64 2.62 -4.57
N VAL A 51 -8.19 1.41 -4.54
CA VAL A 51 -8.96 0.81 -5.65
C VAL A 51 -10.18 1.67 -5.98
N SER A 52 -10.88 2.14 -4.96
CA SER A 52 -12.03 3.03 -5.13
C SER A 52 -11.63 4.35 -5.80
N PHE A 53 -10.52 4.95 -5.38
CA PHE A 53 -10.01 6.19 -5.98
C PHE A 53 -9.64 6.00 -7.46
N ALA A 54 -9.01 4.87 -7.82
CA ALA A 54 -8.74 4.54 -9.22
C ALA A 54 -10.04 4.43 -10.05
N ASN A 55 -11.09 3.82 -9.47
CA ASN A 55 -12.40 3.73 -10.12
C ASN A 55 -13.10 5.09 -10.25
N VAL A 56 -12.93 6.00 -9.29
CA VAL A 56 -13.41 7.39 -9.40
C VAL A 56 -12.70 8.09 -10.56
N CYS A 57 -11.38 8.03 -10.63
CA CYS A 57 -10.62 8.58 -11.75
C CYS A 57 -11.13 8.06 -13.11
N LYS A 58 -11.35 6.74 -13.22
CA LYS A 58 -11.87 6.12 -14.44
C LYS A 58 -13.26 6.67 -14.83
N ARG A 59 -14.16 6.89 -13.86
CA ARG A 59 -15.49 7.47 -14.11
C ARG A 59 -15.43 8.92 -14.61
N HIS A 60 -14.37 9.64 -14.24
CA HIS A 60 -14.11 11.01 -14.68
C HIS A 60 -13.15 11.08 -15.89
N ASP A 61 -13.00 9.99 -16.65
CA ASP A 61 -12.14 9.89 -17.83
C ASP A 61 -10.67 10.25 -17.58
N ILE A 62 -10.21 10.09 -16.33
CA ILE A 62 -8.81 10.30 -15.96
C ILE A 62 -8.08 8.97 -15.99
N ASN A 63 -7.01 8.88 -16.78
CA ASN A 63 -6.13 7.72 -16.81
C ASN A 63 -5.29 7.65 -15.54
N TYR A 64 -5.79 6.95 -14.53
CA TYR A 64 -5.10 6.80 -13.24
C TYR A 64 -3.73 6.10 -13.37
N GLN A 65 -3.53 5.23 -14.35
CA GLN A 65 -2.26 4.54 -14.57
C GLN A 65 -1.12 5.50 -14.89
N GLN A 66 -1.45 6.63 -15.54
CA GLN A 66 -0.49 7.67 -15.90
C GLN A 66 -0.54 8.91 -15.00
N LYS A 67 -1.67 9.15 -14.33
CA LYS A 67 -1.90 10.40 -13.60
C LYS A 67 -2.01 10.25 -12.09
N VAL A 68 -1.97 9.02 -11.54
CA VAL A 68 -2.05 8.80 -10.09
C VAL A 68 -0.87 7.97 -9.61
N MET A 69 -0.18 8.46 -8.60
CA MET A 69 0.79 7.73 -7.80
C MET A 69 0.10 7.19 -6.56
N PHE A 70 0.12 5.88 -6.38
CA PHE A 70 -0.48 5.21 -5.24
C PHE A 70 0.58 4.87 -4.20
N VAL A 71 0.40 5.38 -3.00
CA VAL A 71 1.26 5.09 -1.85
C VAL A 71 0.41 4.42 -0.79
N ALA A 72 0.82 3.26 -0.34
CA ALA A 72 0.10 2.48 0.65
C ALA A 72 1.03 2.07 1.78
N GLN A 73 0.52 2.03 3.00
CA GLN A 73 1.25 1.46 4.13
C GLN A 73 0.29 0.65 5.01
N ASP A 74 0.74 -0.50 5.49
CA ASP A 74 0.04 -1.26 6.52
C ASP A 74 1.04 -1.98 7.41
N ILE A 75 0.67 -2.20 8.67
CA ILE A 75 1.49 -2.92 9.64
C ILE A 75 1.43 -4.44 9.39
N ASP A 76 0.31 -4.93 8.87
CA ASP A 76 0.10 -6.35 8.60
C ASP A 76 0.62 -6.73 7.22
N TYR A 77 1.55 -7.70 7.22
CA TYR A 77 2.17 -8.20 5.99
C TYR A 77 1.15 -8.79 5.00
N THR A 78 0.16 -9.54 5.50
CA THR A 78 -0.80 -10.25 4.64
C THR A 78 -1.73 -9.29 3.91
N VAL A 79 -2.29 -8.31 4.63
CA VAL A 79 -3.19 -7.34 3.99
C VAL A 79 -2.42 -6.36 3.11
N GLY A 80 -1.19 -5.99 3.48
CA GLY A 80 -0.30 -5.22 2.62
C GLY A 80 0.03 -5.95 1.31
N LEU A 81 0.25 -7.28 1.37
CA LEU A 81 0.42 -8.12 0.17
C LEU A 81 -0.86 -8.15 -0.69
N MET A 82 -2.03 -8.23 -0.07
CA MET A 82 -3.31 -8.15 -0.79
C MET A 82 -3.46 -6.82 -1.52
N CYS A 83 -3.12 -5.71 -0.86
CA CYS A 83 -3.11 -4.38 -1.46
C CYS A 83 -2.13 -4.32 -2.66
N TYR A 84 -0.89 -4.80 -2.49
CA TYR A 84 0.11 -4.86 -3.54
C TYR A 84 -0.37 -5.62 -4.78
N ILE A 85 -0.98 -6.80 -4.57
CA ILE A 85 -1.51 -7.63 -5.67
C ILE A 85 -2.63 -6.88 -6.41
N GLN A 86 -3.59 -6.29 -5.68
CA GLN A 86 -4.69 -5.55 -6.29
C GLN A 86 -4.19 -4.35 -7.12
N LEU A 87 -3.31 -3.53 -6.55
CA LEU A 87 -2.73 -2.38 -7.26
C LEU A 87 -1.93 -2.80 -8.49
N SER A 88 -1.17 -3.90 -8.39
CA SER A 88 -0.40 -4.45 -9.51
C SER A 88 -1.29 -4.95 -10.64
N LEU A 89 -2.35 -5.70 -10.34
CA LEU A 89 -3.30 -6.20 -11.34
C LEU A 89 -4.10 -5.09 -12.00
N MET A 90 -4.40 -4.01 -11.29
CA MET A 90 -5.08 -2.84 -11.87
C MET A 90 -4.14 -1.93 -12.68
N GLY A 91 -2.84 -2.20 -12.69
CA GLY A 91 -1.86 -1.33 -13.33
C GLY A 91 -1.75 0.03 -12.63
N CYS A 92 -1.89 0.07 -11.32
CA CYS A 92 -1.65 1.27 -10.54
C CYS A 92 -0.14 1.46 -10.35
N ALA A 93 0.36 2.65 -10.67
CA ALA A 93 1.76 2.99 -10.41
C ALA A 93 1.93 3.41 -8.95
N GLY A 94 2.82 2.76 -8.22
CA GLY A 94 3.02 3.09 -6.82
C GLY A 94 3.80 2.05 -6.04
N TYR A 95 3.67 2.09 -4.73
CA TYR A 95 4.33 1.15 -3.84
C TYR A 95 3.55 0.94 -2.55
N VAL A 96 3.81 -0.21 -1.92
CA VAL A 96 3.25 -0.60 -0.63
C VAL A 96 4.39 -0.77 0.37
N VAL A 97 4.26 -0.16 1.52
CA VAL A 97 5.24 -0.23 2.63
C VAL A 97 4.67 -1.09 3.75
N ILE A 98 5.44 -2.06 4.21
CA ILE A 98 5.06 -2.86 5.37
C ILE A 98 5.71 -2.29 6.61
N GLY A 99 4.90 -1.78 7.52
CA GLY A 99 5.38 -1.23 8.78
C GLY A 99 4.36 -0.38 9.53
N ASP A 100 4.68 -0.12 10.78
CA ASP A 100 3.87 0.73 11.65
C ASP A 100 3.99 2.19 11.22
N THR A 101 2.88 2.78 10.80
CA THR A 101 2.80 4.16 10.32
C THR A 101 3.13 5.20 11.40
N LEU A 102 2.88 4.87 12.67
CA LEU A 102 3.16 5.78 13.79
C LEU A 102 4.64 5.80 14.17
N ILE A 103 5.31 4.64 14.06
CA ILE A 103 6.73 4.51 14.42
C ILE A 103 7.62 4.79 13.21
N ASN A 104 7.26 4.26 12.05
CA ASN A 104 8.01 4.37 10.80
C ASN A 104 7.08 4.81 9.65
N PRO A 105 6.64 6.09 9.64
CA PRO A 105 5.77 6.58 8.59
C PRO A 105 6.46 6.50 7.22
N CYS A 106 5.69 6.16 6.20
CA CYS A 106 6.16 6.20 4.83
C CYS A 106 6.52 7.64 4.45
N THR A 107 7.78 7.87 4.11
CA THR A 107 8.31 9.18 3.70
C THR A 107 8.97 9.08 2.33
N ALA A 108 9.19 10.22 1.69
CA ALA A 108 9.88 10.30 0.41
C ALA A 108 10.86 11.49 0.42
N TYR A 109 11.92 11.38 -0.40
CA TYR A 109 12.89 12.45 -0.58
C TYR A 109 12.33 13.64 -1.36
N ASP A 110 11.25 13.42 -2.13
CA ASP A 110 10.54 14.45 -2.90
C ASP A 110 9.14 14.69 -2.36
N LYS A 111 8.56 15.84 -2.69
CA LYS A 111 7.22 16.25 -2.20
C LYS A 111 6.08 15.43 -2.80
N LYS A 112 6.32 14.72 -3.90
CA LYS A 112 5.30 13.99 -4.66
C LYS A 112 5.32 12.49 -4.40
N GLY A 113 6.23 11.98 -3.57
CA GLY A 113 6.34 10.57 -3.23
C GLY A 113 6.97 9.68 -4.31
N LEU A 114 7.65 10.29 -5.31
CA LEU A 114 8.30 9.54 -6.38
C LEU A 114 9.55 8.77 -5.94
N LEU A 115 10.21 9.27 -4.90
CA LEU A 115 11.47 8.74 -4.39
C LEU A 115 11.27 8.33 -2.92
N PRO A 116 10.66 7.16 -2.65
CA PRO A 116 10.43 6.72 -1.29
C PRO A 116 11.73 6.61 -0.50
N ALA A 117 11.68 7.05 0.76
CA ALA A 117 12.74 6.91 1.74
C ALA A 117 12.40 5.75 2.69
N GLY A 118 13.41 5.09 3.23
CA GLY A 118 13.25 4.02 4.20
C GLY A 118 13.97 2.74 3.81
N ASP A 119 13.64 1.65 4.48
CA ASP A 119 14.22 0.34 4.27
C ASP A 119 13.69 -0.29 2.97
N PRO A 120 14.54 -0.54 1.96
CA PRO A 120 14.11 -1.11 0.69
C PRO A 120 13.46 -2.50 0.81
N GLU A 121 13.76 -3.27 1.86
CA GLU A 121 13.18 -4.60 2.07
C GLU A 121 11.70 -4.55 2.48
N ARG A 122 11.25 -3.39 2.94
CA ARG A 122 9.86 -3.14 3.35
C ARG A 122 9.00 -2.48 2.28
N ILE A 123 9.60 -2.09 1.15
CA ILE A 123 8.91 -1.35 0.09
C ILE A 123 8.72 -2.24 -1.13
N TRP A 124 7.47 -2.47 -1.52
CA TRP A 124 7.12 -3.25 -2.70
C TRP A 124 6.60 -2.34 -3.80
N PHE A 125 7.38 -2.23 -4.85
CA PHE A 125 7.04 -1.41 -6.02
C PHE A 125 6.13 -2.18 -6.96
N THR A 126 5.01 -1.56 -7.38
CA THR A 126 4.17 -2.15 -8.43
C THR A 126 4.90 -2.14 -9.77
N PRO A 127 4.59 -3.06 -10.69
CA PRO A 127 5.28 -3.15 -11.99
C PRO A 127 5.29 -1.83 -12.76
N LEU A 128 4.13 -1.14 -12.81
CA LEU A 128 3.99 0.10 -13.57
C LEU A 128 4.79 1.27 -12.96
N PHE A 129 5.06 1.26 -11.66
CA PHE A 129 5.89 2.28 -11.02
C PHE A 129 7.31 2.33 -11.60
N SER A 130 7.85 1.18 -12.00
CA SER A 130 9.20 1.06 -12.53
C SER A 130 9.31 1.30 -14.03
N ASP A 131 8.19 1.48 -14.74
CA ASP A 131 8.14 1.51 -16.19
C ASP A 131 7.58 2.84 -16.74
N GLY A 132 7.79 3.06 -18.04
CA GLY A 132 7.21 4.12 -18.84
C GLY A 132 7.40 5.53 -18.29
N ILE A 133 6.30 6.28 -18.25
CA ILE A 133 6.27 7.68 -17.80
C ILE A 133 6.73 7.85 -16.34
N TRP A 134 6.51 6.85 -15.50
CA TRP A 134 6.88 6.90 -14.09
C TRP A 134 8.38 6.82 -13.89
N TYR A 135 9.07 6.03 -14.70
CA TYR A 135 10.53 6.02 -14.73
C TYR A 135 11.11 7.41 -15.08
N GLY A 136 10.58 8.04 -16.14
CA GLY A 136 11.02 9.39 -16.53
C GLY A 136 10.78 10.43 -15.43
N ARG A 137 9.62 10.39 -14.77
CA ARG A 137 9.30 11.30 -13.65
C ARG A 137 10.24 11.12 -12.46
N ARG A 138 10.58 9.87 -12.12
CA ARG A 138 11.54 9.60 -11.03
C ARG A 138 12.94 10.07 -11.38
N LEU A 139 13.37 9.83 -12.62
CA LEU A 139 14.67 10.33 -13.08
C LEU A 139 14.74 11.86 -13.00
N ALA A 140 13.69 12.57 -13.45
CA ALA A 140 13.62 14.02 -13.31
C ALA A 140 13.68 14.46 -11.84
N ALA A 141 12.92 13.81 -10.94
CA ALA A 141 12.96 14.13 -9.52
C ALA A 141 14.35 13.89 -8.89
N GLN A 142 15.06 12.85 -9.31
CA GLN A 142 16.44 12.60 -8.88
C GLN A 142 17.39 13.70 -9.36
N MET A 143 17.26 14.13 -10.61
CA MET A 143 18.07 15.22 -11.16
C MET A 143 17.79 16.54 -10.42
N ASP A 144 16.54 16.85 -10.13
CA ASP A 144 16.15 18.05 -9.35
C ASP A 144 16.79 18.05 -7.95
N LEU A 145 16.85 16.90 -7.28
CA LEU A 145 17.51 16.77 -5.98
C LEU A 145 19.01 17.01 -6.08
N LEU A 146 19.66 16.52 -7.13
CA LEU A 146 21.10 16.72 -7.35
C LEU A 146 21.43 18.18 -7.68
N ILE A 147 20.63 18.83 -8.54
CA ILE A 147 20.85 20.22 -8.95
C ILE A 147 20.57 21.21 -7.81
N SER A 148 19.52 20.95 -7.03
CA SER A 148 19.12 21.85 -5.94
C SER A 148 20.12 21.90 -4.78
N GLY A 149 21.18 21.08 -4.81
CA GLY A 149 22.25 21.06 -3.80
C GLY A 149 21.74 20.81 -2.38
N SER A 150 20.54 20.27 -2.28
CA SER A 150 19.89 20.00 -1.01
C SER A 150 20.54 18.76 -0.38
N SER A 151 21.66 18.98 0.31
CA SER A 151 22.11 18.13 1.40
C SER A 151 21.03 18.16 2.49
N ARG A 152 19.87 17.59 2.23
CA ARG A 152 18.95 17.26 3.29
C ARG A 152 19.56 16.04 3.98
N LYS A 153 20.17 16.31 5.17
CA LYS A 153 20.33 15.29 6.20
C LYS A 153 19.05 14.47 6.21
N SER A 154 19.19 13.14 6.27
CA SER A 154 18.10 12.23 6.58
C SER A 154 17.20 12.89 7.62
N PRO A 155 15.86 12.77 7.54
CA PRO A 155 14.99 13.33 8.55
C PRO A 155 15.46 12.80 9.90
N GLU A 156 16.09 13.65 10.68
CA GLU A 156 16.45 13.36 12.06
C GLU A 156 15.14 13.04 12.75
N ASN A 157 15.15 11.87 13.35
CA ASN A 157 14.12 11.32 14.21
C ASN A 157 13.60 12.42 15.14
N VAL A 158 12.44 13.02 14.83
CA VAL A 158 11.80 14.03 15.66
C VAL A 158 11.14 13.33 16.82
N ASN A 159 11.96 12.70 17.69
CA ASN A 159 11.57 12.20 18.98
C ASN A 159 12.40 12.91 20.05
N SER A 160 12.12 14.21 20.23
CA SER A 160 12.51 14.92 21.43
C SER A 160 11.28 15.55 22.09
N PHE A 161 10.33 14.73 22.50
CA PHE A 161 9.47 15.06 23.64
C PHE A 161 10.24 14.72 24.90
N THR A 162 11.03 15.65 25.38
CA THR A 162 11.55 15.62 26.76
C THR A 162 10.43 16.11 27.67
N GLU A 163 9.54 15.25 28.07
CA GLU A 163 8.76 15.45 29.28
C GLU A 163 9.61 15.07 30.48
N LYS A 164 9.82 16.02 31.38
CA LYS A 164 10.40 15.81 32.69
C LYS A 164 9.50 14.86 33.48
N PRO A 165 10.01 13.85 34.18
CA PRO A 165 9.19 13.01 35.04
C PRO A 165 8.76 13.77 36.27
N GLU A 166 7.49 14.05 36.44
CA GLU A 166 6.88 14.35 37.71
C GLU A 166 6.84 13.07 38.57
N LYS A 167 7.41 13.15 39.76
CA LYS A 167 7.41 12.11 40.76
C LYS A 167 5.98 11.91 41.26
N VAL A 168 5.42 10.73 41.02
CA VAL A 168 4.27 10.24 41.79
C VAL A 168 4.69 9.02 42.57
N ALA A 169 4.31 9.05 43.86
CA ALA A 169 4.73 8.17 44.94
C ALA A 169 4.23 6.72 44.79
N ASP A 170 5.03 5.84 45.40
CA ASP A 170 4.81 4.42 45.70
C ASP A 170 3.42 4.04 46.17
N SER A 171 2.90 2.95 45.63
CA SER A 171 2.12 1.95 46.37
C SER A 171 2.18 0.59 45.64
N PRO A 172 2.38 -0.52 46.39
CA PRO A 172 2.67 -1.82 45.80
C PRO A 172 1.43 -2.66 45.62
N ALA A 173 1.26 -3.24 44.42
CA ALA A 173 0.32 -4.34 44.23
C ALA A 173 1.02 -5.52 43.53
N LYS A 174 1.07 -6.61 44.24
CA LYS A 174 1.40 -7.96 43.79
C LYS A 174 0.44 -8.38 42.68
N ASP A 175 0.93 -8.99 41.60
CA ASP A 175 0.48 -10.32 41.24
C ASP A 175 1.26 -10.91 40.03
N THR A 176 1.61 -12.13 40.26
CA THR A 176 2.28 -13.14 39.46
C THR A 176 1.46 -13.52 38.24
N LYS A 177 2.02 -13.44 37.01
CA LYS A 177 1.61 -14.31 35.89
C LYS A 177 2.81 -14.83 35.10
N LYS A 178 2.84 -16.16 35.00
CA LYS A 178 3.81 -17.01 34.34
C LYS A 178 3.90 -16.72 32.82
N PRO A 179 5.05 -16.98 32.19
CA PRO A 179 5.19 -16.90 30.74
C PRO A 179 4.48 -18.08 30.08
N CYS A 180 3.72 -17.79 29.02
CA CYS A 180 3.06 -18.76 28.19
C CYS A 180 4.07 -19.42 27.25
N SER A 181 4.26 -20.72 27.42
CA SER A 181 5.10 -21.56 26.56
C SER A 181 4.39 -21.86 25.26
N PHE A 182 5.02 -21.54 24.16
CA PHE A 182 4.59 -21.93 22.80
C PHE A 182 4.85 -23.43 22.61
N THR A 183 3.82 -24.21 22.47
CA THR A 183 3.90 -25.62 22.06
C THR A 183 3.53 -25.73 20.58
N GLU A 184 4.45 -26.27 19.79
CA GLU A 184 4.22 -26.65 18.40
C GLU A 184 3.08 -27.70 18.28
N PRO A 185 2.20 -27.61 17.27
CA PRO A 185 1.27 -28.70 16.99
C PRO A 185 1.94 -29.80 16.16
N ALA A 186 1.77 -31.01 16.67
CA ALA A 186 2.27 -32.25 16.10
C ALA A 186 1.71 -32.57 14.71
N LYS A 187 2.57 -33.18 13.88
CA LYS A 187 2.26 -33.81 12.59
C LYS A 187 1.14 -34.87 12.74
N ALA A 188 0.08 -34.70 11.96
CA ALA A 188 -0.83 -35.78 11.63
C ALA A 188 -0.89 -35.99 10.11
N ALA A 189 -0.23 -37.02 9.64
CA ALA A 189 -0.33 -37.51 8.29
C ALA A 189 -1.61 -38.38 8.15
N ALA A 190 -2.49 -38.01 7.24
CA ALA A 190 -3.48 -38.94 6.69
C ALA A 190 -3.54 -38.72 5.18
N ARG A 191 -2.99 -39.71 4.45
CA ARG A 191 -3.15 -39.88 3.00
C ARG A 191 -4.58 -40.31 2.72
N VAL A 192 -5.34 -39.52 2.00
CA VAL A 192 -6.54 -39.95 1.29
C VAL A 192 -6.26 -39.86 -0.21
N SER A 193 -6.11 -41.00 -0.86
CA SER A 193 -5.98 -41.11 -2.31
C SER A 193 -7.38 -41.15 -2.93
N THR A 194 -7.75 -40.10 -3.65
CA THR A 194 -8.86 -40.10 -4.59
C THR A 194 -8.31 -40.03 -6.03
N PRO A 195 -8.88 -40.76 -7.00
CA PRO A 195 -8.34 -40.77 -8.35
C PRO A 195 -8.59 -39.47 -9.08
N VAL A 196 -7.52 -38.90 -9.62
CA VAL A 196 -7.55 -37.68 -10.44
C VAL A 196 -8.15 -38.03 -11.81
N SER A 197 -9.34 -37.49 -12.08
CA SER A 197 -9.92 -37.43 -13.42
C SER A 197 -9.08 -36.52 -14.30
N THR A 198 -8.45 -37.03 -15.33
CA THR A 198 -7.72 -36.27 -16.35
C THR A 198 -8.70 -35.48 -17.21
N LYS A 199 -9.06 -34.25 -16.78
CA LYS A 199 -9.63 -33.25 -17.69
C LYS A 199 -8.51 -32.71 -18.56
N LYS A 200 -8.73 -32.67 -19.89
CA LYS A 200 -7.86 -32.00 -20.87
C LYS A 200 -7.50 -30.62 -20.35
N VAL A 201 -6.20 -30.36 -20.25
CA VAL A 201 -5.68 -29.05 -19.99
C VAL A 201 -6.00 -28.20 -21.23
N GLU A 202 -6.98 -27.30 -21.12
CA GLU A 202 -7.17 -26.24 -22.10
C GLU A 202 -5.93 -25.35 -22.07
N THR A 203 -5.29 -25.17 -23.22
CA THR A 203 -4.14 -24.30 -23.37
C THR A 203 -4.58 -22.87 -23.04
N TRP A 204 -4.05 -22.33 -21.96
CA TRP A 204 -4.27 -20.94 -21.56
C TRP A 204 -3.85 -20.01 -22.72
N LYS A 205 -4.76 -19.18 -23.20
CA LYS A 205 -4.43 -18.08 -24.12
C LYS A 205 -4.21 -16.85 -23.29
N PRO A 206 -3.13 -16.07 -23.55
CA PRO A 206 -2.94 -14.79 -22.84
C PRO A 206 -4.16 -13.88 -23.11
N ALA A 207 -4.66 -13.23 -22.07
CA ALA A 207 -5.71 -12.25 -22.19
C ALA A 207 -5.23 -11.08 -23.09
N GLU A 208 -6.05 -10.70 -24.06
CA GLU A 208 -5.75 -9.56 -24.89
C GLU A 208 -5.88 -8.28 -24.07
N LEU A 209 -4.83 -7.45 -24.10
CA LEU A 209 -4.84 -6.13 -23.50
C LEU A 209 -5.60 -5.16 -24.39
N ASN A 210 -6.66 -4.58 -23.89
CA ASN A 210 -7.43 -3.55 -24.58
C ASN A 210 -7.04 -2.16 -24.06
N GLU A 211 -6.90 -1.20 -24.96
CA GLU A 211 -6.64 0.20 -24.63
C GLU A 211 -7.94 1.00 -24.73
N THR A 212 -8.28 1.73 -23.67
CA THR A 212 -9.43 2.62 -23.64
C THR A 212 -9.13 3.94 -24.38
N LYS A 213 -10.16 4.74 -24.69
CA LYS A 213 -10.01 6.02 -25.40
C LYS A 213 -9.06 7.02 -24.71
N ASN A 214 -8.84 6.90 -23.42
CA ASN A 214 -7.91 7.73 -22.66
C ASN A 214 -6.52 7.10 -22.46
N GLY A 215 -6.20 6.05 -23.23
CA GLY A 215 -4.90 5.37 -23.19
C GLY A 215 -4.68 4.45 -21.98
N GLN A 216 -5.74 4.10 -21.26
CA GLN A 216 -5.66 3.19 -20.12
C GLN A 216 -5.75 1.73 -20.59
N LEU A 217 -4.84 0.88 -20.11
CA LEU A 217 -4.84 -0.55 -20.39
C LEU A 217 -5.85 -1.29 -19.50
N THR A 218 -6.61 -2.21 -20.07
CA THR A 218 -7.58 -3.06 -19.37
C THR A 218 -7.45 -4.50 -19.84
N PHE A 219 -7.77 -5.45 -18.97
CA PHE A 219 -7.79 -6.89 -19.26
C PHE A 219 -9.19 -7.40 -19.62
N PHE A 220 -10.20 -6.52 -19.69
CA PHE A 220 -11.61 -6.85 -19.96
C PHE A 220 -12.20 -5.90 -20.99
#